data_8145c660afd24e033f76ffc93a81b81c
#
_entry.id   8145c660afd24e033f76ffc93a81b81c
#
_cell.length_a   1.000
_cell.length_b   1.000
_cell.length_c   1.000
_cell.angle_alpha   90.00
_cell.angle_beta   90.00
_cell.angle_gamma   90.00
#
_symmetry.space_group_name_H-M   'P 1'
#
loop_
_entity.id
_entity.type
_entity.pdbx_description
1 polymer ?
#
loop_
_entity_poly.entity_id
_entity_poly.type
_entity_poly.pdbx_seq_one_letter_code
_entity_poly.pdbx_strand_id
1 'polypeptide(L)'
;MNLHIDDGVQFGLGAFETIAVEKNKPVFLERHLQRLQHAADVFDLGNLENRQVTVNSIEDYLNSTYIEHGALKIILTKENVIFSDRKSPYTSAHYENGFTSAISSIRRNETSPFTFHKNVKLWR
;
A
#
# COMPACT_ATOMS: atom_id res chain seq x y z
N MET A 1 11.81 -6.77 13.33
CA MET A 1 11.98 -5.97 12.09
C MET A 1 13.01 -4.89 12.34
N ASN A 2 13.99 -4.82 11.48
CA ASN A 2 14.95 -3.71 11.51
C ASN A 2 14.54 -2.69 10.46
N LEU A 3 14.20 -1.49 10.89
CA LEU A 3 13.87 -0.37 10.01
C LEU A 3 15.16 0.41 9.69
N HIS A 4 15.44 0.55 8.41
CA HIS A 4 16.56 1.38 7.95
C HIS A 4 16.13 2.83 7.80
N ILE A 5 16.96 3.75 8.29
CA ILE A 5 16.70 5.20 8.14
C ILE A 5 17.17 5.62 6.75
N ASP A 6 16.24 5.75 5.85
CA ASP A 6 16.44 6.16 4.46
C ASP A 6 15.59 7.39 4.11
N ASP A 7 15.59 7.79 2.85
CA ASP A 7 14.79 8.92 2.38
C ASP A 7 13.28 8.68 2.53
N GLY A 8 12.84 7.43 2.55
CA GLY A 8 11.45 7.07 2.82
C GLY A 8 11.03 7.42 4.23
N VAL A 9 11.86 7.07 5.21
CA VAL A 9 11.61 7.37 6.63
C VAL A 9 11.77 8.87 6.92
N GLN A 10 12.79 9.51 6.35
CA GLN A 10 13.10 10.91 6.62
C GLN A 10 12.22 11.89 5.84
N PHE A 11 11.91 11.59 4.57
CA PHE A 11 11.28 12.55 3.65
C PHE A 11 10.03 12.01 2.97
N GLY A 12 9.61 10.80 3.29
CA GLY A 12 8.43 10.18 2.70
C GLY A 12 8.62 9.72 1.25
N LEU A 13 9.85 9.45 0.81
CA LEU A 13 10.12 8.91 -0.52
C LEU A 13 9.89 7.39 -0.54
N GLY A 14 8.71 6.99 -0.90
CA GLY A 14 8.32 5.60 -0.97
C GLY A 14 6.97 5.40 -1.61
N ALA A 15 6.64 4.15 -1.87
CA ALA A 15 5.36 3.74 -2.41
C ALA A 15 4.67 2.76 -1.48
N PHE A 16 3.36 2.64 -1.57
CA PHE A 16 2.62 1.66 -0.81
C PHE A 16 1.40 1.15 -1.57
N GLU A 17 0.96 -0.03 -1.19
CA GLU A 17 -0.34 -0.59 -1.56
C GLU A 17 -1.13 -0.99 -0.32
N THR A 18 -2.43 -0.90 -0.43
CA THR A 18 -3.37 -1.45 0.55
C THR A 18 -4.29 -2.39 -0.20
N ILE A 19 -4.21 -3.66 0.13
CA ILE A 19 -4.83 -4.77 -0.59
C ILE A 19 -5.91 -5.35 0.31
N ALA A 20 -7.16 -5.34 -0.15
CA ALA A 20 -8.22 -6.00 0.58
C ALA A 20 -7.95 -7.51 0.69
N VAL A 21 -8.22 -8.07 1.84
CA VAL A 21 -8.07 -9.51 2.12
C VAL A 21 -9.37 -10.05 2.65
N GLU A 22 -9.90 -11.07 1.99
CA GLU A 22 -11.12 -11.78 2.36
C GLU A 22 -10.83 -13.28 2.50
N LYS A 23 -11.16 -13.82 3.65
CA LYS A 23 -10.87 -15.24 3.97
C LYS A 23 -9.42 -15.61 3.68
N ASN A 24 -8.52 -14.76 4.14
CA ASN A 24 -7.06 -14.89 3.96
C ASN A 24 -6.57 -14.86 2.49
N LYS A 25 -7.40 -14.37 1.56
CA LYS A 25 -7.04 -14.25 0.14
C LYS A 25 -6.98 -12.78 -0.27
N PRO A 26 -5.86 -12.34 -0.85
CA PRO A 26 -5.75 -10.96 -1.33
C PRO A 26 -6.60 -10.75 -2.58
N VAL A 27 -7.30 -9.64 -2.62
CA VAL A 27 -8.18 -9.27 -3.75
C VAL A 27 -7.37 -8.44 -4.77
N PHE A 28 -7.42 -8.84 -6.03
CA PHE A 28 -6.71 -8.19 -7.14
C PHE A 28 -5.19 -8.03 -6.93
N LEU A 29 -4.56 -9.00 -6.30
CA LEU A 29 -3.14 -8.94 -5.94
C LEU A 29 -2.24 -8.55 -7.11
N GLU A 30 -2.41 -9.16 -8.26
CA GLU A 30 -1.57 -8.91 -9.43
C GLU A 30 -1.63 -7.43 -9.87
N ARG A 31 -2.82 -6.83 -9.90
CA ARG A 31 -2.98 -5.41 -10.25
C ARG A 31 -2.32 -4.49 -9.23
N HIS A 32 -2.38 -4.83 -7.96
CA HIS A 32 -1.69 -4.08 -6.91
C HIS A 32 -0.17 -4.16 -7.06
N LEU A 33 0.38 -5.35 -7.35
CA LEU A 33 1.81 -5.51 -7.57
C LEU A 33 2.29 -4.79 -8.83
N GLN A 34 1.54 -4.82 -9.92
CA GLN A 34 1.86 -4.05 -11.14
C GLN A 34 1.92 -2.55 -10.83
N ARG A 35 0.94 -2.01 -10.10
CA ARG A 35 0.92 -0.60 -9.73
C ARG A 35 2.06 -0.22 -8.78
N LEU A 36 2.38 -1.09 -7.83
CA LEU A 36 3.51 -0.89 -6.93
C LEU A 36 4.85 -0.92 -7.69
N GLN A 37 5.02 -1.84 -8.63
CA GLN A 37 6.22 -1.88 -9.48
C GLN A 37 6.36 -0.61 -10.30
N HIS A 38 5.26 -0.12 -10.88
CA HIS A 38 5.29 1.12 -11.64
C HIS A 38 5.74 2.32 -10.77
N ALA A 39 5.21 2.43 -9.56
CA ALA A 39 5.66 3.46 -8.63
C ALA A 39 7.13 3.25 -8.19
N ALA A 40 7.55 2.01 -7.98
CA ALA A 40 8.93 1.67 -7.64
C ALA A 40 9.90 2.06 -8.77
N ASP A 41 9.52 1.88 -10.01
CA ASP A 41 10.33 2.29 -11.18
C ASP A 41 10.47 3.82 -11.23
N VAL A 42 9.38 4.55 -11.02
CA VAL A 42 9.39 6.03 -11.03
C VAL A 42 10.25 6.61 -9.90
N PHE A 43 10.19 6.02 -8.71
CA PHE A 43 10.89 6.52 -7.52
C PHE A 43 12.22 5.81 -7.26
N ASP A 44 12.69 4.98 -8.18
CA ASP A 44 13.94 4.22 -8.06
C ASP A 44 14.03 3.41 -6.75
N LEU A 45 12.97 2.66 -6.47
CA LEU A 45 12.87 1.83 -5.26
C LEU A 45 13.27 0.36 -5.49
N GLY A 46 13.65 0.02 -6.71
CA GLY A 46 14.09 -1.31 -7.09
C GLY A 46 12.98 -2.20 -7.67
N ASN A 47 13.37 -3.41 -8.03
CA ASN A 47 12.47 -4.42 -8.57
C ASN A 47 11.81 -5.21 -7.45
N LEU A 48 10.50 -5.41 -7.50
CA LEU A 48 9.73 -6.07 -6.46
C LEU A 48 10.19 -7.52 -6.23
N GLU A 49 10.48 -8.26 -7.30
CA GLU A 49 10.92 -9.66 -7.19
C GLU A 49 12.27 -9.75 -6.47
N ASN A 50 13.23 -8.91 -6.82
CA ASN A 50 14.54 -8.85 -6.17
C ASN A 50 14.44 -8.41 -4.70
N ARG A 51 13.41 -7.68 -4.37
CA ARG A 51 13.12 -7.22 -3.01
C ARG A 51 12.18 -8.13 -2.25
N GLN A 52 11.88 -9.30 -2.79
CA GLN A 52 11.01 -10.31 -2.20
C GLN A 52 9.57 -9.82 -1.92
N VAL A 53 9.07 -8.93 -2.75
CA VAL A 53 7.66 -8.54 -2.78
C VAL A 53 6.98 -9.33 -3.91
N THR A 54 6.66 -10.57 -3.63
CA THR A 54 6.14 -11.55 -4.59
C THR A 54 4.83 -12.14 -4.09
N VAL A 55 4.12 -12.84 -4.96
CA VAL A 55 2.93 -13.60 -4.56
C VAL A 55 3.26 -14.56 -3.42
N ASN A 56 4.38 -15.30 -3.53
CA ASN A 56 4.78 -16.26 -2.51
C ASN A 56 5.07 -15.61 -1.15
N SER A 57 5.82 -14.50 -1.13
CA SER A 57 6.11 -13.80 0.14
C SER A 57 4.85 -13.23 0.81
N ILE A 58 3.89 -12.80 0.01
CA ILE A 58 2.60 -12.30 0.49
C ILE A 58 1.75 -13.45 1.03
N GLU A 59 1.71 -14.57 0.33
CA GLU A 59 1.02 -15.78 0.82
C GLU A 59 1.63 -16.29 2.12
N ASP A 60 2.95 -16.31 2.23
CA ASP A 60 3.66 -16.69 3.47
C ASP A 60 3.29 -15.76 4.63
N TYR A 61 3.24 -14.46 4.39
CA TYR A 61 2.80 -13.48 5.38
C TYR A 61 1.35 -13.71 5.81
N LEU A 62 0.44 -13.92 4.87
CA LEU A 62 -0.97 -14.18 5.16
C LEU A 62 -1.17 -15.50 5.89
N ASN A 63 -0.39 -16.53 5.56
CA ASN A 63 -0.46 -17.82 6.25
C ASN A 63 0.02 -17.72 7.69
N SER A 64 0.99 -16.86 7.99
CA SER A 64 1.49 -16.63 9.36
C SER A 64 0.60 -15.70 10.19
N THR A 65 -0.07 -14.75 9.55
CA THR A 65 -0.85 -13.70 10.23
C THR A 65 -2.34 -14.02 10.27
N TYR A 66 -2.88 -14.56 9.21
CA TYR A 66 -4.28 -14.87 8.95
C TYR A 66 -5.21 -13.67 9.09
N ILE A 67 -5.68 -13.17 7.95
CA ILE A 67 -6.64 -12.07 7.87
C ILE A 67 -7.96 -12.60 7.33
N GLU A 68 -8.98 -12.70 8.17
CA GLU A 68 -10.31 -13.14 7.75
C GLU A 68 -11.00 -12.07 6.90
N HIS A 69 -11.04 -10.83 7.39
CA HIS A 69 -11.61 -9.69 6.70
C HIS A 69 -10.85 -8.43 7.09
N GLY A 70 -10.10 -7.90 6.16
CA GLY A 70 -9.26 -6.76 6.45
C GLY A 70 -8.44 -6.29 5.27
N ALA A 71 -7.25 -5.84 5.54
CA ALA A 71 -6.32 -5.38 4.51
C ALA A 71 -4.87 -5.71 4.87
N LEU A 72 -4.10 -6.03 3.84
CA LEU A 72 -2.65 -6.07 3.87
C LEU A 72 -2.11 -4.74 3.31
N LYS A 73 -1.22 -4.10 4.04
CA LYS A 73 -0.49 -2.93 3.57
C LYS A 73 0.96 -3.29 3.30
N ILE A 74 1.44 -2.94 2.13
CA ILE A 74 2.83 -3.10 1.71
C ILE A 74 3.41 -1.70 1.57
N ILE A 75 4.49 -1.41 2.28
CA ILE A 75 5.23 -0.15 2.17
C ILE A 75 6.62 -0.46 1.63
N LEU A 76 7.02 0.26 0.62
CA LEU A 76 8.30 0.12 -0.06
C LEU A 76 9.04 1.46 -0.03
N THR A 77 10.19 1.48 0.60
CA THR A 77 11.15 2.57 0.53
C THR A 77 12.45 2.08 -0.08
N LYS A 78 13.46 2.91 -0.21
CA LYS A 78 14.75 2.51 -0.82
C LYS A 78 15.36 1.30 -0.12
N GLU A 79 15.32 1.25 1.22
CA GLU A 79 15.96 0.22 2.03
C GLU A 79 14.98 -0.63 2.85
N ASN A 80 13.68 -0.32 2.82
CA ASN A 80 12.69 -1.03 3.63
C ASN A 80 11.59 -1.66 2.77
N VAL A 81 11.19 -2.87 3.18
CA VAL A 81 9.95 -3.53 2.76
C VAL A 81 9.16 -3.85 4.02
N ILE A 82 7.98 -3.31 4.16
CA ILE A 82 7.16 -3.47 5.36
C ILE A 82 5.81 -4.05 4.96
N PHE A 83 5.47 -5.20 5.54
CA PHE A 83 4.13 -5.77 5.50
C PHE A 83 3.45 -5.49 6.84
N SER A 84 2.23 -4.99 6.78
CA SER A 84 1.38 -4.83 7.95
C SER A 84 -0.06 -5.16 7.60
N ASP A 85 -0.83 -5.53 8.60
CA ASP A 85 -2.23 -5.89 8.44
C ASP A 85 -3.11 -4.99 9.31
N ARG A 86 -4.36 -4.89 8.93
CA ARG A 86 -5.40 -4.25 9.74
C ARG A 86 -6.74 -4.90 9.50
N LYS A 87 -7.57 -4.85 10.51
CA LYS A 87 -8.98 -5.23 10.37
C LYS A 87 -9.70 -4.21 9.49
N SER A 88 -10.74 -4.66 8.79
CA SER A 88 -11.60 -3.74 8.07
C SER A 88 -12.31 -2.80 9.06
N PRO A 89 -12.26 -1.48 8.83
CA PRO A 89 -13.01 -0.53 9.64
C PRO A 89 -14.50 -0.48 9.24
N TYR A 90 -14.88 -1.14 8.15
CA TYR A 90 -16.22 -1.10 7.61
C TYR A 90 -17.09 -2.19 8.23
N THR A 91 -18.30 -1.81 8.64
CA THR A 91 -19.30 -2.70 9.22
C THR A 91 -20.50 -2.84 8.29
N SER A 92 -21.42 -3.76 8.60
CA SER A 92 -22.67 -3.91 7.85
C SER A 92 -23.44 -2.59 7.77
N ALA A 93 -23.44 -1.80 8.84
CA ALA A 93 -24.11 -0.49 8.85
C ALA A 93 -23.51 0.49 7.81
N HIS A 94 -22.19 0.47 7.60
CA HIS A 94 -21.57 1.28 6.56
C HIS A 94 -22.00 0.86 5.15
N TYR A 95 -22.14 -0.43 4.90
CA TYR A 95 -22.61 -0.95 3.62
C TYR A 95 -24.09 -0.65 3.37
N GLU A 96 -24.92 -0.67 4.42
CA GLU A 96 -26.35 -0.35 4.32
C GLU A 96 -26.63 1.15 4.15
N ASN A 97 -25.95 1.99 4.92
CA ASN A 97 -26.20 3.43 4.99
C ASN A 97 -25.33 4.24 4.03
N GLY A 98 -24.19 3.68 3.59
CA GLY A 98 -23.21 4.40 2.77
C GLY A 98 -22.47 5.50 3.56
N PHE A 99 -21.85 6.40 2.81
CA PHE A 99 -21.11 7.54 3.33
C PHE A 99 -21.60 8.84 2.70
N THR A 100 -21.56 9.91 3.49
CA THR A 100 -21.72 11.26 2.95
C THR A 100 -20.40 11.74 2.37
N SER A 101 -20.42 12.30 1.17
CA SER A 101 -19.25 12.84 0.50
C SER A 101 -19.47 14.30 0.12
N ALA A 102 -18.37 15.04 0.02
CA ALA A 102 -18.35 16.40 -0.45
C ALA A 102 -17.12 16.64 -1.34
N ILE A 103 -17.24 17.60 -2.25
CA ILE A 103 -16.11 18.02 -3.08
C ILE A 103 -15.23 18.96 -2.25
N SER A 104 -13.96 18.62 -2.11
CA SER A 104 -12.98 19.46 -1.41
C SER A 104 -12.55 20.65 -2.30
N SER A 105 -12.38 21.81 -1.68
CA SER A 105 -11.74 22.96 -2.33
C SER A 105 -10.21 22.81 -2.41
N ILE A 106 -9.64 21.88 -1.65
CA ILE A 106 -8.20 21.61 -1.65
C ILE A 106 -7.86 20.80 -2.90
N ARG A 107 -6.89 21.27 -3.67
CA ARG A 107 -6.39 20.59 -4.87
C ARG A 107 -4.99 20.04 -4.65
N ARG A 108 -4.71 18.90 -5.26
CA ARG A 108 -3.36 18.37 -5.34
C ARG A 108 -2.55 19.16 -6.37
N ASN A 109 -1.24 19.20 -6.17
CA ASN A 109 -0.34 19.81 -7.15
C ASN A 109 -0.24 18.89 -8.38
N GLU A 110 -0.85 19.29 -9.48
CA GLU A 110 -0.89 18.51 -10.74
C GLU A 110 0.46 18.40 -11.43
N THR A 111 1.41 19.28 -11.10
CA THR A 111 2.77 19.27 -11.68
C THR A 111 3.73 18.36 -10.93
N SER A 112 3.36 17.85 -9.76
CA SER A 112 4.20 16.97 -8.97
C SER A 112 4.10 15.52 -9.45
N PRO A 113 5.22 14.82 -9.70
CA PRO A 113 5.20 13.40 -10.05
C PRO A 113 4.60 12.53 -8.94
N PHE A 114 4.63 12.99 -7.68
CA PHE A 114 4.03 12.28 -6.55
C PHE A 114 2.50 12.22 -6.62
N THR A 115 1.85 13.15 -7.31
CA THR A 115 0.38 13.20 -7.40
C THR A 115 -0.20 12.00 -8.15
N PHE A 116 0.53 11.47 -9.12
CA PHE A 116 0.06 10.39 -10.00
C PHE A 116 0.42 8.99 -9.53
N HIS A 117 1.16 8.87 -8.42
CA HIS A 117 1.59 7.59 -7.87
C HIS A 117 1.11 7.43 -6.42
N LYS A 118 0.81 6.18 -6.06
CA LYS A 118 0.46 5.83 -4.69
C LYS A 118 1.73 5.78 -3.83
N ASN A 119 2.05 6.88 -3.22
CA ASN A 119 3.29 7.08 -2.46
C ASN A 119 3.02 7.39 -0.98
N VAL A 120 4.04 7.24 -0.14
CA VAL A 120 3.93 7.47 1.30
C VAL A 120 3.92 8.95 1.69
N LYS A 121 4.19 9.84 0.75
CA LYS A 121 4.22 11.27 0.98
C LYS A 121 2.81 11.84 0.99
N LEU A 122 2.33 12.21 2.16
CA LEU A 122 1.05 12.89 2.34
C LEU A 122 1.24 14.40 2.20
N TRP A 123 1.29 14.89 0.97
CA TRP A 123 1.29 16.33 0.72
C TRP A 123 -0.10 16.82 0.35
N ARG A 124 -0.46 17.87 1.03
CA ARG A 124 -1.63 18.68 0.71
C ARG A 124 -1.23 19.82 -0.20
#